data_10b4ee65acbadc2cb95545f51727e102
#
_entry.id   10b4ee65acbadc2cb95545f51727e102
#
_cell.length_a   1.000
_cell.length_b   1.000
_cell.length_c   1.000
_cell.angle_alpha   90.00
_cell.angle_beta   90.00
_cell.angle_gamma   90.00
#
_symmetry.space_group_name_H-M   'P 1'
#
loop_
_entity.id
_entity.type
_entity.pdbx_description
1 polymer ?
#
loop_
_entity_poly.entity_id
_entity_poly.type
_entity_poly.pdbx_seq_one_letter_code
_entity_poly.pdbx_strand_id
1 'polypeptide(L)'
;MNAVECILSLHDVDVMRAEVADTRGLARMRKLGFSFPELAELDRVRQRLLGEVDPRWLLGYERAHARYGRGLTVVRGRACQGCFITLPTRAAPSDGQPLTTCESCGRILYWR
;
A
#
# COMPACT_ATOMS: atom_id res chain seq x y z
N MET A 1 -4.22 -16.45 2.42
CA MET A 1 -3.38 -15.29 2.04
C MET A 1 -2.33 -15.05 3.12
N ASN A 2 -1.06 -14.88 2.76
CA ASN A 2 -0.02 -14.61 3.77
C ASN A 2 0.05 -13.10 4.10
N ALA A 3 0.91 -12.73 5.08
CA ALA A 3 1.01 -11.34 5.53
C ALA A 3 1.38 -10.36 4.42
N VAL A 4 2.29 -10.76 3.53
CA VAL A 4 2.73 -9.92 2.41
C VAL A 4 1.58 -9.71 1.42
N GLU A 5 0.89 -10.78 1.06
CA GLU A 5 -0.24 -10.71 0.12
C GLU A 5 -1.38 -9.86 0.66
N CYS A 6 -1.69 -9.96 1.94
CA CYS A 6 -2.72 -9.14 2.57
C CYS A 6 -2.40 -7.64 2.47
N ILE A 7 -1.16 -7.27 2.79
CA ILE A 7 -0.71 -5.87 2.72
C ILE A 7 -0.69 -5.37 1.28
N LEU A 8 -0.20 -6.17 0.34
CA LEU A 8 -0.19 -5.79 -1.07
C LEU A 8 -1.61 -5.60 -1.60
N SER A 9 -2.52 -6.49 -1.25
CA SER A 9 -3.92 -6.39 -1.66
C SER A 9 -4.59 -5.14 -1.07
N LEU A 10 -4.33 -4.83 0.20
CA LEU A 10 -4.85 -3.62 0.83
C LEU A 10 -4.31 -2.37 0.14
N HIS A 11 -3.03 -2.35 -0.18
CA HIS A 11 -2.41 -1.25 -0.91
C HIS A 11 -3.06 -1.05 -2.29
N ASP A 12 -3.25 -2.13 -3.04
CA ASP A 12 -3.88 -2.08 -4.36
C ASP A 12 -5.31 -1.54 -4.29
N VAL A 13 -6.08 -1.97 -3.31
CA VAL A 13 -7.44 -1.46 -3.09
C VAL A 13 -7.42 0.03 -2.77
N ASP A 14 -6.49 0.48 -1.92
CA ASP A 14 -6.40 1.90 -1.56
C ASP A 14 -5.97 2.77 -2.76
N VAL A 15 -5.10 2.27 -3.63
CA VAL A 15 -4.73 2.96 -4.87
C VAL A 15 -5.95 3.09 -5.79
N MET A 16 -6.71 2.01 -5.95
CA MET A 16 -7.93 2.03 -6.77
C MET A 16 -8.98 2.98 -6.20
N ARG A 17 -9.17 2.99 -4.88
CA ARG A 17 -10.10 3.91 -4.22
C ARG A 17 -9.75 5.36 -4.49
N ALA A 18 -8.47 5.71 -4.45
CA ALA A 18 -8.01 7.06 -4.73
C ALA A 18 -8.30 7.46 -6.19
N GLU A 19 -8.10 6.53 -7.13
CA GLU A 19 -8.41 6.77 -8.54
C GLU A 19 -9.91 6.95 -8.80
N VAL A 20 -10.74 6.12 -8.18
CA VAL A 20 -12.20 6.22 -8.31
C VAL A 20 -12.73 7.50 -7.66
N ALA A 21 -12.12 7.95 -6.58
CA ALA A 21 -12.49 9.21 -5.91
C ALA A 21 -12.10 10.44 -6.72
N ASP A 22 -11.15 10.33 -7.65
CA ASP A 22 -10.79 11.41 -8.56
C ASP A 22 -11.78 11.45 -9.73
N THR A 23 -12.84 12.25 -9.59
CA THR A 23 -13.92 12.30 -10.57
C THR A 23 -13.49 12.75 -11.96
N ARG A 24 -12.50 13.64 -12.06
CA ARG A 24 -11.97 14.10 -13.35
C ARG A 24 -11.18 12.99 -14.06
N GLY A 25 -10.28 12.36 -13.33
CA GLY A 25 -9.48 11.26 -13.85
C GLY A 25 -10.36 10.09 -14.25
N LEU A 26 -11.36 9.75 -13.43
CA LEU A 26 -12.30 8.68 -13.70
C LEU A 26 -13.10 8.93 -14.99
N ALA A 27 -13.62 10.15 -15.17
CA ALA A 27 -14.37 10.50 -16.37
C ALA A 27 -13.50 10.38 -17.63
N ARG A 28 -12.23 10.82 -17.55
CA ARG A 28 -11.27 10.69 -18.65
C ARG A 28 -10.99 9.23 -19.00
N MET A 29 -10.78 8.40 -17.98
CA MET A 29 -10.50 6.99 -18.18
C MET A 29 -11.70 6.25 -18.77
N ARG A 30 -12.92 6.58 -18.35
CA ARG A 30 -14.14 6.01 -18.93
C ARG A 30 -14.30 6.34 -20.40
N LYS A 31 -13.94 7.55 -20.81
CA LYS A 31 -13.96 7.95 -22.23
C LYS A 31 -12.99 7.11 -23.07
N LEU A 32 -11.89 6.64 -22.47
CA LEU A 32 -10.91 5.78 -23.11
C LEU A 32 -11.29 4.30 -23.09
N GLY A 33 -12.46 3.96 -22.54
CA GLY A 33 -12.96 2.60 -22.51
C GLY A 33 -12.60 1.79 -21.25
N PHE A 34 -12.00 2.42 -20.24
CA PHE A 34 -11.68 1.74 -19.00
C PHE A 34 -12.90 1.63 -18.09
N SER A 35 -13.00 0.52 -17.39
CA SER A 35 -14.06 0.24 -16.43
C SER A 35 -13.45 0.05 -15.04
N PHE A 36 -14.09 0.62 -14.02
CA PHE A 36 -13.62 0.55 -12.64
C PHE A 36 -14.72 0.04 -11.72
N PRO A 37 -14.36 -0.70 -10.65
CA PRO A 37 -15.32 -1.06 -9.61
C PRO A 37 -15.91 0.19 -8.95
N GLU A 38 -17.12 0.06 -8.43
CA GLU A 38 -17.72 1.14 -7.66
C GLU A 38 -17.00 1.31 -6.32
N LEU A 39 -16.97 2.55 -5.81
CA LEU A 39 -16.33 2.86 -4.53
C LEU A 39 -16.87 2.01 -3.38
N ALA A 40 -18.19 1.76 -3.36
CA ALA A 40 -18.80 0.92 -2.34
C ALA A 40 -18.27 -0.52 -2.34
N GLU A 41 -17.99 -1.07 -3.52
CA GLU A 41 -17.40 -2.41 -3.64
C GLU A 41 -15.98 -2.43 -3.11
N LEU A 42 -15.19 -1.41 -3.44
CA LEU A 42 -13.82 -1.27 -2.94
C LEU A 42 -13.80 -1.11 -1.42
N ASP A 43 -14.73 -0.35 -0.87
CA ASP A 43 -14.85 -0.19 0.59
C ASP A 43 -15.17 -1.53 1.27
N ARG A 44 -16.03 -2.37 0.70
CA ARG A 44 -16.33 -3.69 1.25
C ARG A 44 -15.11 -4.61 1.22
N VAL A 45 -14.38 -4.62 0.11
CA VAL A 45 -13.15 -5.40 0.00
C VAL A 45 -12.12 -4.92 1.02
N ARG A 46 -11.99 -3.61 1.17
CA ARG A 46 -11.06 -3.01 2.14
C ARG A 46 -11.40 -3.46 3.57
N GLN A 47 -12.65 -3.39 3.96
CA GLN A 47 -13.08 -3.81 5.30
C GLN A 47 -12.77 -5.28 5.57
N ARG A 48 -12.97 -6.15 4.58
CA ARG A 48 -12.61 -7.56 4.70
C ARG A 48 -11.11 -7.75 4.88
N LEU A 49 -10.30 -7.05 4.09
CA LEU A 49 -8.84 -7.13 4.18
C LEU A 49 -8.31 -6.60 5.51
N LEU A 50 -8.91 -5.55 6.06
CA LEU A 50 -8.52 -5.02 7.37
C LEU A 50 -8.65 -6.07 8.47
N GLY A 51 -9.63 -6.97 8.37
CA GLY A 51 -9.80 -8.07 9.30
C GLY A 51 -8.77 -9.19 9.14
N GLU A 52 -8.10 -9.28 7.99
CA GLU A 52 -7.14 -10.33 7.68
C GLU A 52 -5.68 -9.87 7.89
N VAL A 53 -5.42 -8.57 7.92
CA VAL A 53 -4.06 -8.03 8.10
C VAL A 53 -3.65 -8.11 9.57
N ASP A 54 -2.40 -8.53 9.81
CA ASP A 54 -1.84 -8.55 11.16
C ASP A 54 -1.88 -7.14 11.77
N PRO A 55 -2.44 -6.99 12.99
CA PRO A 55 -2.54 -5.67 13.64
C PRO A 55 -1.22 -4.90 13.76
N ARG A 56 -0.10 -5.60 13.88
CA ARG A 56 1.23 -4.97 13.96
C ARG A 56 1.56 -4.18 12.70
N TRP A 57 1.22 -4.73 11.54
CA TRP A 57 1.46 -4.08 10.25
C TRP A 57 0.38 -3.06 9.92
N LEU A 58 -0.86 -3.36 10.32
CA LEU A 58 -1.99 -2.50 10.04
C LEU A 58 -1.82 -1.10 10.63
N LEU A 59 -1.37 -1.01 11.88
CA LEU A 59 -1.18 0.28 12.55
C LEU A 59 -0.19 1.17 11.79
N GLY A 60 0.96 0.61 11.41
CA GLY A 60 1.96 1.33 10.63
C GLY A 60 1.47 1.71 9.25
N TYR A 61 0.75 0.80 8.59
CA TYR A 61 0.17 1.05 7.29
C TYR A 61 -0.83 2.21 7.33
N GLU A 62 -1.75 2.18 8.27
CA GLU A 62 -2.79 3.22 8.39
C GLU A 62 -2.19 4.59 8.73
N ARG A 63 -1.17 4.65 9.58
CA ARG A 63 -0.48 5.90 9.88
C ARG A 63 0.18 6.51 8.65
N ALA A 64 0.92 5.70 7.91
CA ALA A 64 1.60 6.16 6.70
C ALA A 64 0.59 6.53 5.60
N HIS A 65 -0.48 5.75 5.46
CA HIS A 65 -1.55 6.02 4.52
C HIS A 65 -2.23 7.37 4.81
N ALA A 66 -2.54 7.64 6.08
CA ALA A 66 -3.16 8.90 6.48
C ALA A 66 -2.24 10.10 6.23
N ARG A 67 -0.93 9.94 6.43
CA ARG A 67 0.04 11.02 6.31
C ARG A 67 0.48 11.30 4.88
N TYR A 68 0.68 10.25 4.08
CA TYR A 68 1.29 10.36 2.76
C TYR A 68 0.37 9.89 1.63
N GLY A 69 -0.79 9.34 1.93
CA GLY A 69 -1.67 8.73 0.95
C GLY A 69 -1.30 7.31 0.56
N ARG A 70 -0.15 6.80 1.05
CA ARG A 70 0.30 5.43 0.78
C ARG A 70 0.95 4.84 2.01
N GLY A 71 0.53 3.63 2.37
CA GLY A 71 1.08 2.92 3.52
C GLY A 71 2.22 1.97 3.18
N LEU A 72 2.41 1.69 1.89
CA LEU A 72 3.41 0.74 1.40
C LEU A 72 4.21 1.37 0.28
N THR A 73 5.49 1.04 0.19
CA THR A 73 6.36 1.49 -0.91
C THR A 73 7.32 0.39 -1.32
N VAL A 74 7.85 0.51 -2.53
CA VAL A 74 8.81 -0.42 -3.10
C VAL A 74 10.23 0.03 -2.74
N VAL A 75 11.14 -0.92 -2.57
CA VAL A 75 12.57 -0.65 -2.45
C VAL A 75 13.25 -0.97 -3.78
N ARG A 76 14.04 -0.02 -4.27
CA ARG A 76 14.87 -0.20 -5.47
C ARG A 76 16.26 0.32 -5.21
N GLY A 77 17.27 -0.50 -5.52
CA GLY A 77 18.67 -0.09 -5.30
C GLY A 77 18.94 0.30 -3.85
N ARG A 78 18.32 -0.37 -2.90
CA ARG A 78 18.39 -0.09 -1.46
C ARG A 78 17.84 1.27 -1.06
N ALA A 79 17.06 1.93 -1.93
CA ALA A 79 16.43 3.20 -1.63
C ALA A 79 14.92 3.02 -1.47
N CYS A 80 14.35 3.65 -0.44
CA CYS A 80 12.90 3.73 -0.25
C CYS A 80 12.32 4.63 -1.35
N GLN A 81 11.39 4.11 -2.14
CA GLN A 81 10.79 4.89 -3.23
C GLN A 81 9.73 5.88 -2.75
N GLY A 82 9.43 5.91 -1.45
CA GLY A 82 8.55 6.90 -0.86
C GLY A 82 9.26 8.18 -0.44
N CYS A 83 10.38 8.05 0.29
CA CYS A 83 11.15 9.20 0.80
C CYS A 83 12.56 9.28 0.24
N PHE A 84 12.99 8.33 -0.56
CA PHE A 84 14.25 8.28 -1.30
C PHE A 84 15.52 8.22 -0.46
N ILE A 85 15.41 7.82 0.82
CA ILE A 85 16.62 7.58 1.62
C ILE A 85 17.24 6.24 1.24
N THR A 86 18.56 6.13 1.42
CA THR A 86 19.26 4.85 1.34
C THR A 86 19.02 4.07 2.62
N LEU A 87 18.54 2.83 2.49
CA LEU A 87 18.19 2.01 3.62
C LEU A 87 19.41 1.29 4.19
N PRO A 88 19.50 1.18 5.53
CA PRO A 88 20.56 0.39 6.15
C PRO A 88 20.33 -1.11 5.92
N THR A 89 21.41 -1.90 6.07
CA THR A 89 21.33 -3.37 5.91
C THR A 89 20.30 -4.00 6.83
N ARG A 90 20.12 -3.47 8.04
CA ARG A 90 19.15 -3.99 9.01
C ARG A 90 17.69 -3.83 8.56
N ALA A 91 17.41 -2.97 7.59
CA ALA A 91 16.07 -2.79 7.05
C ALA A 91 15.69 -3.88 6.04
N ALA A 92 16.64 -4.71 5.60
CA ALA A 92 16.37 -5.80 4.66
C ALA A 92 15.50 -6.88 5.30
N PRO A 93 14.61 -7.54 4.53
CA PRO A 93 13.81 -8.64 5.06
C PRO A 93 14.71 -9.82 5.44
N SER A 94 14.27 -10.57 6.43
CA SER A 94 14.96 -11.79 6.88
C SER A 94 13.97 -12.93 6.95
N ASP A 95 14.51 -14.16 7.14
CA ASP A 95 13.67 -15.35 7.33
C ASP A 95 12.73 -15.14 8.52
N GLY A 96 11.43 -15.36 8.29
CA GLY A 96 10.41 -15.16 9.32
C GLY A 96 9.96 -13.70 9.49
N GLN A 97 10.54 -12.76 8.74
CA GLN A 97 10.16 -11.35 8.82
C GLN A 97 10.08 -10.76 7.40
N PRO A 98 9.01 -11.07 6.64
CA PRO A 98 8.92 -10.73 5.22
C PRO A 98 8.66 -9.24 4.95
N LEU A 99 8.21 -8.50 5.96
CA LEU A 99 7.95 -7.08 5.85
C LEU A 99 8.86 -6.30 6.78
N THR A 100 9.28 -5.12 6.34
CA THR A 100 10.05 -4.18 7.16
C THR A 100 9.42 -2.80 7.03
N THR A 101 9.89 -1.86 7.85
CA THR A 101 9.36 -0.49 7.87
C THR A 101 10.50 0.49 7.62
N CYS A 102 10.23 1.52 6.81
CA CYS A 102 11.19 2.59 6.59
C CYS A 102 11.34 3.42 7.86
N GLU A 103 12.58 3.57 8.34
CA GLU A 103 12.86 4.33 9.56
C GLU A 103 12.59 5.83 9.41
N SER A 104 12.63 6.34 8.18
CA SER A 104 12.43 7.76 7.91
C SER A 104 10.95 8.12 7.73
N CYS A 105 10.25 7.44 6.84
CA CYS A 105 8.86 7.81 6.52
C CYS A 105 7.80 6.93 7.18
N GLY A 106 8.18 5.77 7.70
CA GLY A 106 7.24 4.86 8.37
C GLY A 106 6.41 3.99 7.44
N ARG A 107 6.59 4.09 6.12
CA ARG A 107 5.88 3.21 5.19
C ARG A 107 6.39 1.79 5.31
N ILE A 108 5.51 0.83 5.05
CA ILE A 108 5.91 -0.58 4.96
C ILE A 108 6.71 -0.76 3.67
N LEU A 109 7.83 -1.49 3.77
CA LEU A 109 8.75 -1.70 2.65
C LEU A 109 8.50 -3.05 2.00
N TYR A 110 8.33 -3.03 0.68
CA TYR A 110 8.26 -4.22 -0.17
C TYR A 110 9.55 -4.30 -0.98
N TRP A 111 10.37 -5.30 -0.68
CA TRP A 111 11.67 -5.50 -1.33
C TRP A 111 11.50 -6.33 -2.61
N ARG A 112 12.06 -5.81 -3.68
CA ARG A 112 12.11 -6.51 -4.97
C ARG A 112 13.45 -7.15 -5.21
#